data_96538708248795c935f4bc73da71f245
#
_entry.id   96538708248795c935f4bc73da71f245
#
_cell.length_a   1.000
_cell.length_b   1.000
_cell.length_c   1.000
_cell.angle_alpha   90.00
_cell.angle_beta   90.00
_cell.angle_gamma   90.00
#
_symmetry.space_group_name_H-M   'P 1'
#
loop_
_entity.id
_entity.type
_entity.pdbx_description
1 polymer ?
#
loop_
_entity_poly.entity_id
_entity_poly.type
_entity_poly.pdbx_seq_one_letter_code
_entity_poly.pdbx_strand_id
1 'polypeptide(L)'
;VTKAKIAVTGMHMVSGAGATVEANVQHFLEPRNLFSSIQRFKADDFPIKFAAEMPKVDFSKLPDRKSEKVLNERDGACISAALLSMKSAKLEAANIDLERLGLFTAVGNTQLGDLAPYFSAVGACVNPVEGIFDSKKFGREMMDSLNPMVVMKTLLNNALCFGSRFADARGPNSNYFDFETSAARALYEARCALIDDRCDVAVVSAASATGEPFWLKEWYDMGYFRSHGFDGVDPYRDDEDGATMAEAAAAIVLEPLEKAIARGAEIIGILDLVELGSSGTFPQTPESLQESTKILVTQVLADSSGFVDEIYLAANGRKSFDRAELTAVKEAQSEAKSEARLIAPKKYFGESFEPSMMISMILGLEKLRRSTANVQTSSEHTKDQRSFAVIGHNLVGSLASIVCSNR
;
A
#
# COMPACT_ATOMS: atom_id res chain seq x y z
N VAL A 1 -10.85 -18.95 -24.56
CA VAL A 1 -11.69 -18.09 -23.70
C VAL A 1 -10.96 -16.80 -23.55
N THR A 2 -11.48 -15.71 -24.09
CA THR A 2 -10.93 -14.36 -23.92
C THR A 2 -10.98 -14.03 -22.43
N LYS A 3 -9.83 -13.83 -21.78
CA LYS A 3 -9.80 -13.41 -20.38
C LYS A 3 -10.57 -12.10 -20.22
N ALA A 4 -11.51 -12.05 -19.28
CA ALA A 4 -12.28 -10.82 -19.01
C ALA A 4 -11.32 -9.67 -18.67
N LYS A 5 -11.48 -8.53 -19.36
CA LYS A 5 -10.74 -7.31 -19.02
C LYS A 5 -11.31 -6.72 -17.74
N ILE A 6 -10.45 -6.27 -16.85
CA ILE A 6 -10.83 -5.67 -15.58
C ILE A 6 -10.53 -4.17 -15.63
N ALA A 7 -11.58 -3.37 -15.48
CA ALA A 7 -11.51 -1.92 -15.46
C ALA A 7 -11.27 -1.41 -14.03
N VAL A 8 -10.50 -0.34 -13.92
CA VAL A 8 -10.42 0.51 -12.72
C VAL A 8 -11.43 1.64 -12.92
N THR A 9 -12.42 1.75 -12.02
CA THR A 9 -13.52 2.69 -12.12
C THR A 9 -13.57 3.73 -11.00
N GLY A 10 -12.77 3.53 -9.97
CA GLY A 10 -12.63 4.47 -8.86
C GLY A 10 -11.30 4.29 -8.14
N MET A 11 -10.81 5.37 -7.55
CA MET A 11 -9.58 5.34 -6.76
C MET A 11 -9.55 6.46 -5.73
N HIS A 12 -8.79 6.23 -4.68
CA HIS A 12 -8.49 7.23 -3.66
C HIS A 12 -7.12 6.94 -3.04
N MET A 13 -6.43 8.01 -2.62
CA MET A 13 -5.20 7.87 -1.82
C MET A 13 -5.01 9.06 -0.88
N VAL A 14 -4.37 8.77 0.25
CA VAL A 14 -3.91 9.73 1.23
C VAL A 14 -2.47 9.40 1.63
N SER A 15 -1.63 10.40 1.76
CA SER A 15 -0.25 10.28 2.23
C SER A 15 0.18 11.58 2.93
N GLY A 16 1.44 11.72 3.30
CA GLY A 16 2.01 12.97 3.77
C GLY A 16 1.83 14.16 2.80
N ALA A 17 1.60 13.89 1.51
CA ALA A 17 1.34 14.92 0.50
C ALA A 17 -0.07 15.52 0.60
N GLY A 18 -1.04 14.79 1.16
CA GLY A 18 -2.40 15.25 1.34
C GLY A 18 -3.44 14.13 1.28
N ALA A 19 -4.70 14.51 1.44
CA ALA A 19 -5.83 13.60 1.60
C ALA A 19 -6.59 13.31 0.29
N THR A 20 -6.09 13.68 -0.88
CA THR A 20 -6.75 13.46 -2.17
C THR A 20 -5.77 12.96 -3.22
N VAL A 21 -6.29 12.29 -4.24
CA VAL A 21 -5.48 11.84 -5.39
C VAL A 21 -4.79 13.04 -6.04
N GLU A 22 -5.50 14.16 -6.24
CA GLU A 22 -4.97 15.37 -6.87
C GLU A 22 -3.77 15.96 -6.11
N ALA A 23 -3.86 16.05 -4.77
CA ALA A 23 -2.76 16.57 -3.94
C ALA A 23 -1.52 15.69 -4.05
N ASN A 24 -1.70 14.39 -4.07
CA ASN A 24 -0.63 13.42 -4.20
C ASN A 24 0.01 13.44 -5.59
N VAL A 25 -0.79 13.53 -6.63
CA VAL A 25 -0.29 13.66 -8.02
C VAL A 25 0.43 14.99 -8.22
N GLN A 26 -0.10 16.08 -7.68
CA GLN A 26 0.60 17.39 -7.74
C GLN A 26 1.95 17.32 -7.05
N HIS A 27 2.02 16.68 -5.87
CA HIS A 27 3.29 16.45 -5.20
C HIS A 27 4.25 15.61 -6.02
N PHE A 28 3.78 14.56 -6.70
CA PHE A 28 4.61 13.73 -7.56
C PHE A 28 5.19 14.50 -8.76
N LEU A 29 4.42 15.42 -9.33
CA LEU A 29 4.85 16.26 -10.46
C LEU A 29 5.76 17.41 -10.03
N GLU A 30 5.49 17.99 -8.86
CA GLU A 30 6.22 19.11 -8.25
C GLU A 30 6.61 18.74 -6.81
N PRO A 31 7.67 17.92 -6.65
CA PRO A 31 8.02 17.38 -5.34
C PRO A 31 8.45 18.47 -4.35
N ARG A 32 7.95 18.35 -3.13
CA ARG A 32 8.39 19.11 -1.95
C ARG A 32 8.84 18.13 -0.88
N ASN A 33 9.61 18.58 0.09
CA ASN A 33 9.94 17.73 1.24
C ASN A 33 8.68 17.45 2.07
N LEU A 34 8.33 16.17 2.24
CA LEU A 34 7.21 15.72 3.09
C LEU A 34 7.66 15.29 4.48
N PHE A 35 8.95 15.09 4.68
CA PHE A 35 9.47 14.55 5.92
C PHE A 35 9.59 15.64 6.96
N SER A 36 8.98 15.40 8.11
CA SER A 36 8.99 16.30 9.27
C SER A 36 9.21 15.49 10.54
N SER A 37 9.44 16.19 11.65
CA SER A 37 9.54 15.54 12.96
C SER A 37 8.27 14.74 13.25
N ILE A 38 8.44 13.50 13.70
CA ILE A 38 7.33 12.59 14.06
C ILE A 38 6.44 13.25 15.11
N GLN A 39 5.13 13.26 14.85
CA GLN A 39 4.09 13.82 15.71
C GLN A 39 3.20 12.74 16.36
N ARG A 40 3.32 11.50 15.90
CA ARG A 40 2.51 10.37 16.41
C ARG A 40 2.88 9.99 17.84
N PHE A 41 4.15 10.14 18.19
CA PHE A 41 4.69 9.87 19.53
C PHE A 41 5.87 10.80 19.85
N LYS A 42 6.32 10.81 21.12
CA LYS A 42 7.49 11.58 21.52
C LYS A 42 8.77 10.92 21.05
N ALA A 43 9.42 11.48 20.03
CA ALA A 43 10.57 10.89 19.33
C ALA A 43 11.92 11.52 19.71
N ASP A 44 12.01 12.34 20.78
CA ASP A 44 13.22 13.09 21.15
C ASP A 44 14.45 12.18 21.32
N ASP A 45 14.27 11.07 22.03
CA ASP A 45 15.31 10.08 22.32
C ASP A 45 15.25 8.87 21.37
N PHE A 46 14.43 8.93 20.32
CA PHE A 46 14.25 7.84 19.40
C PHE A 46 15.24 7.93 18.23
N PRO A 47 15.75 6.80 17.70
CA PRO A 47 16.74 6.85 16.62
C PRO A 47 16.18 7.42 15.32
N ILE A 48 14.89 7.19 15.03
CA ILE A 48 14.19 7.74 13.87
C ILE A 48 13.36 8.94 14.34
N LYS A 49 13.62 10.11 13.80
CA LYS A 49 13.00 11.37 14.23
C LYS A 49 12.08 11.98 13.19
N PHE A 50 12.17 11.53 11.94
CA PHE A 50 11.45 12.11 10.81
C PHE A 50 10.66 11.05 10.08
N ALA A 51 9.47 11.44 9.62
CA ALA A 51 8.58 10.62 8.83
C ALA A 51 7.72 11.49 7.92
N ALA A 52 7.17 10.91 6.86
CA ALA A 52 6.10 11.50 6.08
C ALA A 52 4.76 10.98 6.61
N GLU A 53 4.25 11.63 7.66
CA GLU A 53 2.98 11.23 8.29
C GLU A 53 1.79 11.69 7.46
N MET A 54 0.79 10.81 7.28
CA MET A 54 -0.48 11.18 6.65
C MET A 54 -1.35 12.02 7.61
N PRO A 55 -2.31 12.81 7.11
CA PRO A 55 -3.31 13.48 7.96
C PRO A 55 -4.02 12.47 8.88
N LYS A 56 -4.29 12.87 10.12
CA LYS A 56 -5.04 12.03 11.07
C LYS A 56 -6.42 11.69 10.54
N VAL A 57 -6.85 10.47 10.78
CA VAL A 57 -8.19 10.01 10.41
C VAL A 57 -9.25 10.75 11.19
N ASP A 58 -10.22 11.30 10.48
CA ASP A 58 -11.41 11.88 11.08
C ASP A 58 -12.49 10.80 11.23
N PHE A 59 -12.48 10.09 12.34
CA PHE A 59 -13.44 9.03 12.64
C PHE A 59 -14.90 9.51 12.69
N SER A 60 -15.14 10.83 12.82
CA SER A 60 -16.49 11.37 12.78
C SER A 60 -17.14 11.27 11.41
N LYS A 61 -16.35 11.08 10.36
CA LYS A 61 -16.80 10.89 8.98
C LYS A 61 -17.11 9.44 8.63
N LEU A 62 -16.77 8.50 9.50
CA LEU A 62 -17.17 7.10 9.34
C LEU A 62 -18.66 6.93 9.70
N PRO A 63 -19.36 5.96 9.08
CA PRO A 63 -20.79 5.72 9.31
C PRO A 63 -21.16 5.45 10.79
N ASP A 64 -20.23 4.93 11.58
CA ASP A 64 -20.40 4.71 13.02
C ASP A 64 -19.23 5.31 13.80
N ARG A 65 -19.44 6.51 14.37
CA ARG A 65 -18.42 7.20 15.18
C ARG A 65 -17.94 6.35 16.38
N LYS A 66 -18.77 5.46 16.90
CA LYS A 66 -18.40 4.62 18.06
C LYS A 66 -17.29 3.63 17.72
N SER A 67 -17.05 3.36 16.43
CA SER A 67 -15.98 2.50 15.95
C SER A 67 -14.58 3.01 16.31
N GLU A 68 -14.39 4.32 16.55
CA GLU A 68 -13.15 4.91 17.05
C GLU A 68 -12.62 4.21 18.32
N LYS A 69 -13.51 3.62 19.14
CA LYS A 69 -13.12 2.90 20.35
C LYS A 69 -12.37 1.60 20.08
N VAL A 70 -12.55 1.01 18.90
CA VAL A 70 -12.02 -0.31 18.52
C VAL A 70 -11.13 -0.29 17.27
N LEU A 71 -11.14 0.80 16.50
CA LEU A 71 -10.27 1.00 15.36
C LEU A 71 -9.03 1.82 15.72
N ASN A 72 -7.93 1.56 15.05
CA ASN A 72 -6.74 2.40 15.09
C ASN A 72 -6.65 3.29 13.83
N GLU A 73 -5.63 4.15 13.74
CA GLU A 73 -5.42 5.06 12.59
C GLU A 73 -5.31 4.32 11.25
N ARG A 74 -4.58 3.19 11.20
CA ARG A 74 -4.43 2.37 10.00
C ARG A 74 -5.79 1.83 9.53
N ASP A 75 -6.57 1.26 10.45
CA ASP A 75 -7.88 0.69 10.15
C ASP A 75 -8.83 1.77 9.61
N GLY A 76 -8.87 2.92 10.29
CA GLY A 76 -9.67 4.07 9.88
C GLY A 76 -9.26 4.63 8.52
N ALA A 77 -7.95 4.70 8.23
CA ALA A 77 -7.43 5.15 6.94
C ALA A 77 -7.79 4.18 5.81
N CYS A 78 -7.64 2.86 6.03
CA CYS A 78 -8.03 1.82 5.08
C CYS A 78 -9.53 1.89 4.74
N ILE A 79 -10.38 1.97 5.76
CA ILE A 79 -11.84 2.08 5.59
C ILE A 79 -12.20 3.36 4.84
N SER A 80 -11.63 4.51 5.25
CA SER A 80 -11.90 5.79 4.61
C SER A 80 -11.50 5.78 3.14
N ALA A 81 -10.33 5.21 2.80
CA ALA A 81 -9.88 5.08 1.42
C ALA A 81 -10.84 4.20 0.60
N ALA A 82 -11.28 3.07 1.14
CA ALA A 82 -12.26 2.19 0.49
C ALA A 82 -13.57 2.94 0.18
N LEU A 83 -14.18 3.59 1.18
CA LEU A 83 -15.43 4.32 1.00
C LEU A 83 -15.30 5.49 0.01
N LEU A 84 -14.18 6.22 0.05
CA LEU A 84 -13.93 7.33 -0.88
C LEU A 84 -13.64 6.84 -2.31
N SER A 85 -13.00 5.68 -2.50
CA SER A 85 -12.84 5.08 -3.83
C SER A 85 -14.18 4.62 -4.41
N MET A 86 -15.08 4.05 -3.60
CA MET A 86 -16.46 3.70 -4.00
C MET A 86 -17.26 4.94 -4.42
N LYS A 87 -17.10 6.03 -3.66
CA LYS A 87 -17.71 7.32 -4.02
C LYS A 87 -17.15 7.86 -5.34
N SER A 88 -15.83 7.76 -5.56
CA SER A 88 -15.19 8.13 -6.83
C SER A 88 -15.76 7.31 -8.00
N ALA A 89 -15.97 6.02 -7.81
CA ALA A 89 -16.62 5.12 -8.79
C ALA A 89 -18.13 5.35 -8.95
N LYS A 90 -18.75 6.24 -8.15
CA LYS A 90 -20.20 6.52 -8.13
C LYS A 90 -21.05 5.27 -7.86
N LEU A 91 -20.57 4.34 -7.02
CA LEU A 91 -21.28 3.09 -6.74
C LEU A 91 -22.58 3.31 -5.98
N GLU A 92 -22.70 4.36 -5.15
CA GLU A 92 -23.94 4.71 -4.44
C GLU A 92 -25.11 5.02 -5.39
N ALA A 93 -24.80 5.58 -6.57
CA ALA A 93 -25.81 5.89 -7.59
C ALA A 93 -26.05 4.71 -8.56
N ALA A 94 -25.22 3.70 -8.52
CA ALA A 94 -25.34 2.50 -9.33
C ALA A 94 -26.14 1.45 -8.55
N ASN A 95 -27.13 0.85 -9.18
CA ASN A 95 -27.90 -0.25 -8.57
C ASN A 95 -27.07 -1.55 -8.63
N ILE A 96 -26.01 -1.64 -7.80
CA ILE A 96 -25.15 -2.81 -7.71
C ILE A 96 -25.73 -3.85 -6.75
N ASP A 97 -25.48 -5.13 -7.03
CA ASP A 97 -25.82 -6.21 -6.12
C ASP A 97 -24.77 -6.28 -4.99
N LEU A 98 -25.20 -5.96 -3.77
CA LEU A 98 -24.34 -5.93 -2.60
C LEU A 98 -23.81 -7.32 -2.20
N GLU A 99 -24.53 -8.40 -2.53
CA GLU A 99 -24.07 -9.78 -2.36
C GLU A 99 -22.91 -10.12 -3.32
N ARG A 100 -22.73 -9.31 -4.36
CA ARG A 100 -21.65 -9.42 -5.35
C ARG A 100 -20.66 -8.26 -5.29
N LEU A 101 -20.69 -7.46 -4.21
CA LEU A 101 -19.69 -6.44 -3.89
C LEU A 101 -18.62 -7.06 -2.97
N GLY A 102 -17.42 -7.27 -3.49
CA GLY A 102 -16.28 -7.80 -2.73
C GLY A 102 -15.44 -6.68 -2.08
N LEU A 103 -14.85 -6.97 -0.92
CA LEU A 103 -13.88 -6.10 -0.26
C LEU A 103 -12.60 -6.88 0.08
N PHE A 104 -11.48 -6.42 -0.44
CA PHE A 104 -10.15 -7.00 -0.22
C PHE A 104 -9.25 -5.96 0.43
N THR A 105 -8.76 -6.25 1.63
CA THR A 105 -7.89 -5.32 2.34
C THR A 105 -6.45 -5.80 2.39
N ALA A 106 -5.53 -4.87 2.42
CA ALA A 106 -4.11 -5.10 2.60
C ALA A 106 -3.64 -4.27 3.79
N VAL A 107 -3.78 -4.83 4.97
CA VAL A 107 -3.35 -4.21 6.23
C VAL A 107 -2.65 -5.24 7.09
N GLY A 108 -1.51 -4.87 7.63
CA GLY A 108 -0.70 -5.67 8.51
C GLY A 108 -0.22 -4.88 9.71
N ASN A 109 0.76 -5.42 10.39
CA ASN A 109 1.38 -4.86 11.58
C ASN A 109 0.40 -4.48 12.68
N THR A 110 0.51 -5.20 13.77
CA THR A 110 -0.30 -4.93 14.95
C THR A 110 0.08 -3.59 15.53
N GLN A 111 -0.83 -2.62 15.52
CA GLN A 111 -0.66 -1.39 16.26
C GLN A 111 -1.11 -1.65 17.70
N LEU A 112 -0.14 -1.66 18.61
CA LEU A 112 -0.41 -1.95 20.02
C LEU A 112 -0.96 -0.74 20.78
N GLY A 113 -0.94 0.43 20.17
CA GLY A 113 -1.39 1.68 20.79
C GLY A 113 -0.46 2.15 21.92
N ASP A 114 -1.00 2.82 22.91
CA ASP A 114 -0.21 3.26 24.07
C ASP A 114 0.12 2.06 24.97
N LEU A 115 1.35 1.56 24.87
CA LEU A 115 1.88 0.47 25.69
C LEU A 115 2.45 0.94 27.04
N ALA A 116 2.51 2.23 27.32
CA ALA A 116 3.06 2.73 28.59
C ALA A 116 2.38 2.12 29.82
N PRO A 117 1.04 2.00 29.88
CA PRO A 117 0.38 1.31 30.99
C PRO A 117 0.79 -0.17 31.13
N TYR A 118 0.98 -0.87 29.98
CA TYR A 118 1.42 -2.26 29.99
C TYR A 118 2.84 -2.40 30.57
N PHE A 119 3.79 -1.63 30.06
CA PHE A 119 5.17 -1.66 30.57
C PHE A 119 5.27 -1.22 32.04
N SER A 120 4.45 -0.27 32.45
CA SER A 120 4.32 0.15 33.84
C SER A 120 3.84 -1.01 34.73
N ALA A 121 2.80 -1.73 34.30
CA ALA A 121 2.29 -2.90 35.02
C ALA A 121 3.30 -4.04 35.07
N VAL A 122 4.02 -4.30 33.98
CA VAL A 122 5.14 -5.29 33.98
C VAL A 122 6.20 -4.89 34.98
N GLY A 123 6.69 -3.63 34.91
CA GLY A 123 7.72 -3.11 35.81
C GLY A 123 7.32 -3.19 37.29
N ALA A 124 6.09 -2.86 37.61
CA ALA A 124 5.56 -2.94 38.97
C ALA A 124 5.51 -4.38 39.52
N CYS A 125 5.48 -5.39 38.64
CA CYS A 125 5.39 -6.80 39.01
C CYS A 125 6.73 -7.54 39.05
N VAL A 126 7.85 -6.87 38.74
CA VAL A 126 9.20 -7.43 38.87
C VAL A 126 9.77 -7.03 40.24
N ASN A 127 10.23 -8.00 41.03
CA ASN A 127 11.00 -7.71 42.23
C ASN A 127 12.36 -7.09 41.81
N PRO A 128 12.68 -5.86 42.19
CA PRO A 128 13.89 -5.18 41.72
C PRO A 128 15.19 -5.79 42.25
N VAL A 129 15.14 -6.59 43.33
CA VAL A 129 16.30 -7.22 43.95
C VAL A 129 16.55 -8.62 43.39
N GLU A 130 15.46 -9.40 43.26
CA GLU A 130 15.54 -10.82 42.88
C GLU A 130 15.30 -11.03 41.38
N GLY A 131 14.78 -10.03 40.66
CA GLY A 131 14.40 -10.15 39.25
C GLY A 131 13.22 -11.08 39.00
N ILE A 132 12.51 -11.51 40.07
CA ILE A 132 11.40 -12.45 39.98
C ILE A 132 10.11 -11.71 39.57
N PHE A 133 9.40 -12.25 38.59
CA PHE A 133 8.13 -11.74 38.11
C PHE A 133 6.96 -12.34 38.86
N ASP A 134 6.12 -11.50 39.46
CA ASP A 134 4.88 -11.91 40.16
C ASP A 134 3.69 -11.90 39.17
N SER A 135 3.37 -13.08 38.64
CA SER A 135 2.27 -13.25 37.68
C SER A 135 0.88 -12.98 38.26
N LYS A 136 0.69 -13.18 39.58
CA LYS A 136 -0.62 -12.90 40.22
C LYS A 136 -0.81 -11.40 40.40
N LYS A 137 0.22 -10.70 40.78
CA LYS A 137 0.22 -9.23 40.85
C LYS A 137 0.00 -8.66 39.47
N PHE A 138 0.72 -9.15 38.45
CA PHE A 138 0.57 -8.73 37.05
C PHE A 138 -0.87 -8.86 36.55
N GLY A 139 -1.54 -9.98 36.80
CA GLY A 139 -2.94 -10.17 36.40
C GLY A 139 -3.87 -9.11 36.97
N ARG A 140 -3.63 -8.65 38.20
CA ARG A 140 -4.43 -7.58 38.86
C ARG A 140 -4.08 -6.21 38.26
N GLU A 141 -2.80 -5.87 38.16
CA GLU A 141 -2.34 -4.59 37.62
C GLU A 141 -2.80 -4.40 36.16
N MET A 142 -2.78 -5.48 35.39
CA MET A 142 -3.26 -5.45 33.99
C MET A 142 -4.77 -5.17 33.89
N MET A 143 -5.59 -5.76 34.78
CA MET A 143 -7.02 -5.50 34.79
C MET A 143 -7.36 -4.06 35.20
N ASP A 144 -6.55 -3.45 36.06
CA ASP A 144 -6.77 -2.09 36.54
C ASP A 144 -6.19 -1.02 35.59
N SER A 145 -5.11 -1.36 34.88
CA SER A 145 -4.33 -0.40 34.10
C SER A 145 -4.66 -0.41 32.61
N LEU A 146 -5.09 -1.54 32.05
CA LEU A 146 -5.37 -1.65 30.61
C LEU A 146 -6.84 -1.44 30.29
N ASN A 147 -7.07 -0.60 29.28
CA ASN A 147 -8.37 -0.53 28.64
C ASN A 147 -8.66 -1.89 27.97
N PRO A 148 -9.73 -2.62 28.34
CA PRO A 148 -10.06 -3.91 27.72
C PRO A 148 -10.24 -3.85 26.20
N MET A 149 -10.56 -2.67 25.68
CA MET A 149 -10.73 -2.46 24.23
C MET A 149 -9.38 -2.40 23.46
N VAL A 150 -8.24 -2.33 24.17
CA VAL A 150 -6.92 -2.31 23.47
C VAL A 150 -6.74 -3.57 22.63
N VAL A 151 -7.16 -4.74 23.13
CA VAL A 151 -7.08 -6.00 22.38
C VAL A 151 -7.90 -5.94 21.09
N MET A 152 -9.05 -5.26 21.10
CA MET A 152 -9.86 -5.09 19.89
C MET A 152 -9.13 -4.25 18.84
N LYS A 153 -8.35 -3.25 19.25
CA LYS A 153 -7.56 -2.41 18.33
C LYS A 153 -6.37 -3.13 17.68
N THR A 154 -5.95 -4.27 18.24
CA THR A 154 -4.82 -5.05 17.70
C THR A 154 -5.24 -6.09 16.66
N LEU A 155 -6.53 -6.28 16.43
CA LEU A 155 -7.01 -7.26 15.45
C LEU A 155 -6.68 -6.80 14.02
N LEU A 156 -5.98 -7.65 13.28
CA LEU A 156 -5.52 -7.34 11.92
C LEU A 156 -6.67 -7.23 10.91
N ASN A 157 -7.81 -7.85 11.18
CA ASN A 157 -8.96 -7.85 10.28
C ASN A 157 -10.02 -6.78 10.59
N ASN A 158 -9.74 -5.84 11.49
CA ASN A 158 -10.68 -4.78 11.82
C ASN A 158 -11.06 -3.93 10.60
N ALA A 159 -10.05 -3.54 9.80
CA ALA A 159 -10.29 -2.77 8.58
C ALA A 159 -11.25 -3.50 7.63
N LEU A 160 -11.08 -4.81 7.46
CA LEU A 160 -11.97 -5.65 6.64
C LEU A 160 -13.37 -5.72 7.24
N CYS A 161 -13.47 -6.06 8.54
CA CYS A 161 -14.76 -6.27 9.21
C CYS A 161 -15.62 -5.00 9.21
N PHE A 162 -15.05 -3.88 9.67
CA PHE A 162 -15.78 -2.60 9.70
C PHE A 162 -15.94 -2.00 8.30
N GLY A 163 -14.96 -2.16 7.42
CA GLY A 163 -15.04 -1.75 6.03
C GLY A 163 -16.19 -2.44 5.28
N SER A 164 -16.30 -3.77 5.39
CA SER A 164 -17.40 -4.53 4.79
C SER A 164 -18.76 -4.07 5.33
N ARG A 165 -18.85 -3.89 6.67
CA ARG A 165 -20.08 -3.38 7.30
C ARG A 165 -20.47 -2.00 6.82
N PHE A 166 -19.49 -1.08 6.68
CA PHE A 166 -19.77 0.31 6.30
C PHE A 166 -20.03 0.48 4.80
N ALA A 167 -19.43 -0.38 3.97
CA ALA A 167 -19.67 -0.45 2.54
C ALA A 167 -20.91 -1.29 2.18
N ASP A 168 -21.50 -1.98 3.14
CA ASP A 168 -22.52 -3.03 2.95
C ASP A 168 -22.05 -4.10 1.94
N ALA A 169 -20.75 -4.39 1.93
CA ALA A 169 -20.13 -5.37 1.05
C ALA A 169 -20.33 -6.78 1.61
N ARG A 170 -21.12 -7.60 0.90
CA ARG A 170 -21.54 -8.93 1.32
C ARG A 170 -20.97 -10.05 0.45
N GLY A 171 -20.24 -9.68 -0.59
CA GLY A 171 -19.54 -10.58 -1.48
C GLY A 171 -18.24 -11.12 -0.88
N PRO A 172 -17.36 -11.70 -1.71
CA PRO A 172 -16.07 -12.22 -1.29
C PRO A 172 -15.23 -11.15 -0.57
N ASN A 173 -14.61 -11.55 0.53
CA ASN A 173 -13.76 -10.62 1.29
C ASN A 173 -12.56 -11.35 1.87
N SER A 174 -11.44 -10.65 2.00
CA SER A 174 -10.23 -11.15 2.65
C SER A 174 -9.27 -10.02 3.02
N ASN A 175 -8.42 -10.27 4.03
CA ASN A 175 -7.32 -9.39 4.38
C ASN A 175 -5.99 -10.08 4.09
N TYR A 176 -5.07 -9.37 3.46
CA TYR A 176 -3.75 -9.87 3.11
C TYR A 176 -2.67 -9.05 3.80
N PHE A 177 -1.65 -9.75 4.27
CA PHE A 177 -0.47 -9.11 4.82
C PHE A 177 0.79 -9.77 4.26
N ASP A 178 1.56 -9.00 3.53
CA ASP A 178 2.82 -9.41 2.92
C ASP A 178 3.72 -8.17 2.71
N PHE A 179 3.79 -7.30 3.71
CA PHE A 179 4.54 -6.04 3.68
C PHE A 179 4.27 -5.23 2.39
N GLU A 180 5.32 -4.85 1.64
CA GLU A 180 5.22 -4.01 0.44
C GLU A 180 4.39 -4.66 -0.69
N THR A 181 4.30 -6.00 -0.72
CA THR A 181 3.55 -6.74 -1.76
C THR A 181 2.10 -7.04 -1.39
N SER A 182 1.66 -6.60 -0.20
CA SER A 182 0.30 -6.84 0.33
C SER A 182 -0.79 -6.36 -0.63
N ALA A 183 -0.67 -5.13 -1.16
CA ALA A 183 -1.65 -4.58 -2.09
C ALA A 183 -1.75 -5.39 -3.39
N ALA A 184 -0.61 -5.83 -3.93
CA ALA A 184 -0.60 -6.67 -5.14
C ALA A 184 -1.28 -8.01 -4.91
N ARG A 185 -1.08 -8.64 -3.73
CA ARG A 185 -1.79 -9.86 -3.37
C ARG A 185 -3.30 -9.64 -3.27
N ALA A 186 -3.74 -8.56 -2.63
CA ALA A 186 -5.16 -8.21 -2.54
C ALA A 186 -5.77 -7.95 -3.94
N LEU A 187 -5.03 -7.27 -4.84
CA LEU A 187 -5.41 -7.03 -6.23
C LEU A 187 -5.52 -8.33 -7.03
N TYR A 188 -4.56 -9.24 -6.86
CA TYR A 188 -4.58 -10.55 -7.51
C TYR A 188 -5.85 -11.32 -7.15
N GLU A 189 -6.18 -11.42 -5.87
CA GLU A 189 -7.36 -12.15 -5.39
C GLU A 189 -8.67 -11.47 -5.82
N ALA A 190 -8.73 -10.14 -5.77
CA ALA A 190 -9.87 -9.37 -6.28
C ALA A 190 -10.08 -9.62 -7.78
N ARG A 191 -8.99 -9.59 -8.57
CA ARG A 191 -9.02 -9.89 -10.00
C ARG A 191 -9.50 -11.32 -10.28
N CYS A 192 -9.00 -12.31 -9.53
CA CYS A 192 -9.46 -13.69 -9.63
C CYS A 192 -10.96 -13.80 -9.30
N ALA A 193 -11.43 -13.13 -8.23
CA ALA A 193 -12.84 -13.15 -7.86
C ALA A 193 -13.76 -12.57 -8.96
N LEU A 194 -13.31 -11.53 -9.67
CA LEU A 194 -14.05 -10.94 -10.80
C LEU A 194 -14.03 -11.87 -12.04
N ILE A 195 -12.88 -12.47 -12.37
CA ILE A 195 -12.74 -13.37 -13.52
C ILE A 195 -13.53 -14.66 -13.30
N ASP A 196 -13.56 -15.18 -12.09
CA ASP A 196 -14.30 -16.38 -11.70
C ASP A 196 -15.80 -16.12 -11.49
N ASP A 197 -16.27 -14.90 -11.79
CA ASP A 197 -17.66 -14.46 -11.59
C ASP A 197 -18.18 -14.65 -10.15
N ARG A 198 -17.30 -14.52 -9.15
CA ARG A 198 -17.67 -14.55 -7.72
C ARG A 198 -18.15 -13.21 -7.20
N CYS A 199 -17.81 -12.10 -7.87
CA CYS A 199 -18.30 -10.76 -7.58
C CYS A 199 -18.38 -9.94 -8.89
N ASP A 200 -19.13 -8.85 -8.85
CA ASP A 200 -19.30 -7.92 -9.96
C ASP A 200 -18.48 -6.64 -9.77
N VAL A 201 -18.25 -6.29 -8.52
CA VAL A 201 -17.44 -5.16 -8.09
C VAL A 201 -16.50 -5.63 -6.98
N ALA A 202 -15.24 -5.27 -7.07
CA ALA A 202 -14.26 -5.52 -6.02
C ALA A 202 -13.59 -4.21 -5.60
N VAL A 203 -13.67 -3.90 -4.31
CA VAL A 203 -12.93 -2.80 -3.69
C VAL A 203 -11.66 -3.37 -3.08
N VAL A 204 -10.51 -2.80 -3.45
CA VAL A 204 -9.22 -3.16 -2.87
C VAL A 204 -8.68 -1.96 -2.13
N SER A 205 -8.35 -2.11 -0.84
CA SER A 205 -7.84 -1.02 -0.01
C SER A 205 -6.64 -1.47 0.81
N ALA A 206 -5.63 -0.62 0.86
CA ALA A 206 -4.40 -0.85 1.62
C ALA A 206 -4.10 0.35 2.50
N ALA A 207 -3.55 0.12 3.69
CA ALA A 207 -3.11 1.20 4.56
C ALA A 207 -1.96 0.76 5.48
N SER A 208 -1.08 1.72 5.75
CA SER A 208 -0.03 1.62 6.76
C SER A 208 0.01 2.92 7.56
N ALA A 209 0.00 2.79 8.88
CA ALA A 209 0.24 3.85 9.82
C ALA A 209 1.32 3.35 10.78
N THR A 210 2.56 3.61 10.43
CA THR A 210 3.74 3.01 11.07
C THR A 210 4.26 3.84 12.26
N GLY A 211 3.52 4.87 12.67
CA GLY A 211 3.87 5.79 13.75
C GLY A 211 3.88 5.17 15.15
N GLU A 212 4.16 3.88 15.29
CA GLU A 212 4.24 3.21 16.57
C GLU A 212 5.70 2.90 16.93
N PRO A 213 6.19 3.41 18.10
CA PRO A 213 7.61 3.37 18.41
C PRO A 213 8.19 1.96 18.52
N PHE A 214 7.43 0.99 19.06
CA PHE A 214 7.91 -0.37 19.23
C PHE A 214 8.23 -1.03 17.88
N TRP A 215 7.28 -0.97 16.95
CA TRP A 215 7.43 -1.55 15.64
C TRP A 215 8.50 -0.84 14.79
N LEU A 216 8.53 0.50 14.86
CA LEU A 216 9.53 1.30 14.18
C LEU A 216 10.96 1.00 14.69
N LYS A 217 11.10 0.71 16.01
CA LYS A 217 12.37 0.31 16.60
C LYS A 217 12.86 -1.04 16.08
N GLU A 218 11.98 -2.02 15.92
CA GLU A 218 12.35 -3.33 15.35
C GLU A 218 12.92 -3.18 13.93
N TRP A 219 12.27 -2.40 13.09
CA TRP A 219 12.73 -2.15 11.72
C TRP A 219 14.04 -1.36 11.66
N TYR A 220 14.23 -0.44 12.61
CA TYR A 220 15.49 0.27 12.76
C TYR A 220 16.61 -0.68 13.17
N ASP A 221 16.39 -1.55 14.15
CA ASP A 221 17.37 -2.51 14.62
C ASP A 221 17.76 -3.54 13.54
N MET A 222 16.85 -3.84 12.62
CA MET A 222 17.14 -4.64 11.42
C MET A 222 17.86 -3.87 10.31
N GLY A 223 18.16 -2.58 10.51
CA GLY A 223 18.81 -1.74 9.50
C GLY A 223 17.92 -1.40 8.30
N TYR A 224 16.60 -1.51 8.45
CA TYR A 224 15.67 -1.19 7.36
C TYR A 224 15.48 0.32 7.21
N PHE A 225 15.26 1.04 8.32
CA PHE A 225 15.14 2.49 8.35
C PHE A 225 16.46 3.15 8.74
N ARG A 226 16.70 4.33 8.21
CA ARG A 226 17.87 5.15 8.56
C ARG A 226 17.61 6.01 9.78
N SER A 227 18.67 6.29 10.54
CA SER A 227 18.61 7.12 11.75
C SER A 227 18.70 8.63 11.49
N HIS A 228 19.16 9.02 10.31
CA HIS A 228 19.43 10.42 9.98
C HIS A 228 18.76 10.80 8.66
N GLY A 229 18.45 12.07 8.55
CA GLY A 229 18.04 12.67 7.30
C GLY A 229 16.65 13.24 7.31
N PHE A 230 16.66 14.54 7.17
CA PHE A 230 15.48 15.34 6.96
C PHE A 230 15.10 15.42 5.48
N ASP A 231 16.06 15.09 4.59
CA ASP A 231 15.97 15.42 3.17
C ASP A 231 15.23 14.40 2.32
N GLY A 232 14.61 13.41 2.94
CA GLY A 232 13.98 12.31 2.21
C GLY A 232 14.99 11.30 1.69
N VAL A 233 14.49 10.28 1.03
CA VAL A 233 15.30 9.23 0.40
C VAL A 233 15.61 9.63 -1.04
N ASP A 234 16.86 9.55 -1.45
CA ASP A 234 17.21 9.44 -2.85
C ASP A 234 17.70 8.00 -3.10
N PRO A 235 16.83 7.08 -3.56
CA PRO A 235 17.27 5.76 -3.96
C PRO A 235 18.44 5.87 -4.92
N TYR A 236 19.43 4.98 -4.78
CA TYR A 236 20.63 4.95 -5.61
C TYR A 236 21.75 5.94 -5.22
N ARG A 237 21.57 6.77 -4.20
CA ARG A 237 22.70 7.56 -3.65
C ARG A 237 23.68 6.66 -2.91
N ASP A 238 24.99 7.04 -2.98
CA ASP A 238 26.06 6.23 -2.39
C ASP A 238 26.33 6.52 -0.91
N ASP A 239 25.91 7.67 -0.43
CA ASP A 239 26.19 8.20 0.90
C ASP A 239 25.11 7.87 1.95
N GLU A 240 23.99 7.26 1.53
CA GLU A 240 22.87 6.94 2.41
C GLU A 240 22.45 5.46 2.27
N ASP A 241 22.05 4.85 3.38
CA ASP A 241 21.53 3.48 3.41
C ASP A 241 20.36 3.38 4.39
N GLY A 242 19.25 2.82 3.91
CA GLY A 242 18.01 2.65 4.66
C GLY A 242 16.85 3.52 4.17
N ALA A 243 15.65 3.01 4.37
CA ALA A 243 14.41 3.67 3.99
C ALA A 243 14.07 4.86 4.93
N THR A 244 13.22 5.74 4.46
CA THR A 244 12.57 6.76 5.31
C THR A 244 11.10 6.40 5.47
N MET A 245 10.63 6.41 6.73
CA MET A 245 9.27 6.04 7.08
C MET A 245 8.22 6.99 6.50
N ALA A 246 7.13 6.40 6.02
CA ALA A 246 5.95 7.13 5.58
C ALA A 246 4.67 6.42 6.01
N GLU A 247 3.58 7.17 6.10
CA GLU A 247 2.23 6.66 6.30
C GLU A 247 1.39 6.95 5.07
N ALA A 248 0.52 6.02 4.71
CA ALA A 248 -0.42 6.20 3.61
C ALA A 248 -1.60 5.24 3.68
N ALA A 249 -2.66 5.58 2.93
CA ALA A 249 -3.70 4.65 2.54
C ALA A 249 -4.10 4.88 1.08
N ALA A 250 -4.46 3.81 0.40
CA ALA A 250 -4.89 3.85 -0.99
C ALA A 250 -5.96 2.79 -1.24
N ALA A 251 -6.90 3.08 -2.14
CA ALA A 251 -7.93 2.14 -2.54
C ALA A 251 -8.31 2.32 -4.01
N ILE A 252 -8.73 1.23 -4.64
CA ILE A 252 -9.26 1.21 -6.00
C ILE A 252 -10.52 0.36 -6.09
N VAL A 253 -11.34 0.66 -7.08
CA VAL A 253 -12.54 -0.11 -7.45
C VAL A 253 -12.28 -0.80 -8.78
N LEU A 254 -12.52 -2.09 -8.82
CA LEU A 254 -12.34 -2.96 -9.98
C LEU A 254 -13.68 -3.54 -10.41
N GLU A 255 -13.91 -3.60 -11.72
CA GLU A 255 -15.12 -4.18 -12.33
C GLU A 255 -14.77 -4.90 -13.64
N PRO A 256 -15.46 -5.96 -14.02
CA PRO A 256 -15.40 -6.44 -15.40
C PRO A 256 -15.73 -5.29 -16.37
N LEU A 257 -14.90 -5.08 -17.38
CA LEU A 257 -15.00 -3.93 -18.29
C LEU A 257 -16.39 -3.80 -18.90
N GLU A 258 -16.99 -4.91 -19.30
CA GLU A 258 -18.33 -4.93 -19.89
C GLU A 258 -19.42 -4.42 -18.90
N LYS A 259 -19.32 -4.83 -17.62
CA LYS A 259 -20.23 -4.38 -16.56
C LYS A 259 -20.04 -2.90 -16.25
N ALA A 260 -18.78 -2.43 -16.19
CA ALA A 260 -18.45 -1.03 -16.01
C ALA A 260 -19.03 -0.15 -17.14
N ILE A 261 -18.88 -0.56 -18.40
CA ILE A 261 -19.45 0.13 -19.56
C ILE A 261 -20.97 0.12 -19.49
N ALA A 262 -21.60 -1.02 -19.20
CA ALA A 262 -23.04 -1.17 -19.14
C ALA A 262 -23.71 -0.23 -18.11
N ARG A 263 -23.06 0.04 -16.98
CA ARG A 263 -23.55 1.01 -15.98
C ARG A 263 -23.12 2.46 -16.23
N GLY A 264 -22.35 2.74 -17.30
CA GLY A 264 -21.86 4.07 -17.62
C GLY A 264 -20.75 4.57 -16.67
N ALA A 265 -19.92 3.67 -16.14
CA ALA A 265 -18.77 4.04 -15.31
C ALA A 265 -17.72 4.80 -16.13
N GLU A 266 -17.03 5.73 -15.47
CA GLU A 266 -15.77 6.28 -15.99
C GLU A 266 -14.71 5.19 -15.92
N ILE A 267 -14.06 4.87 -17.03
CA ILE A 267 -12.95 3.92 -17.08
C ILE A 267 -11.64 4.71 -16.92
N ILE A 268 -10.99 4.53 -15.77
CA ILE A 268 -9.73 5.21 -15.45
C ILE A 268 -8.56 4.52 -16.14
N GLY A 269 -8.60 3.19 -16.22
CA GLY A 269 -7.62 2.33 -16.88
C GLY A 269 -8.05 0.86 -16.79
N ILE A 270 -7.24 -0.01 -17.38
CA ILE A 270 -7.42 -1.46 -17.34
C ILE A 270 -6.33 -2.09 -16.48
N LEU A 271 -6.70 -2.98 -15.58
CA LEU A 271 -5.78 -3.85 -14.87
C LEU A 271 -5.53 -5.10 -15.73
N ASP A 272 -4.44 -5.10 -16.47
CA ASP A 272 -4.11 -6.17 -17.42
C ASP A 272 -3.57 -7.41 -16.70
N LEU A 273 -2.63 -7.20 -15.77
CA LEU A 273 -1.91 -8.28 -15.12
C LEU A 273 -1.61 -7.96 -13.65
N VAL A 274 -1.71 -8.95 -12.81
CA VAL A 274 -1.07 -8.99 -11.49
C VAL A 274 -0.38 -10.32 -11.37
N GLU A 275 0.91 -10.32 -11.10
CA GLU A 275 1.70 -11.52 -10.84
C GLU A 275 2.29 -11.48 -9.44
N LEU A 276 2.40 -12.66 -8.85
CA LEU A 276 3.01 -12.87 -7.54
C LEU A 276 4.14 -13.87 -7.70
N GLY A 277 5.27 -13.57 -7.10
CA GLY A 277 6.47 -14.39 -7.15
C GLY A 277 7.15 -14.52 -5.78
N SER A 278 8.18 -15.35 -5.74
CA SER A 278 9.03 -15.50 -4.57
C SER A 278 10.48 -15.71 -5.01
N SER A 279 11.42 -15.12 -4.27
CA SER A 279 12.84 -15.38 -4.47
C SER A 279 13.28 -16.75 -3.94
N GLY A 280 12.43 -17.42 -3.17
CA GLY A 280 12.75 -18.70 -2.53
C GLY A 280 13.77 -18.60 -1.40
N THR A 281 14.16 -17.39 -0.98
CA THR A 281 15.12 -17.15 0.09
C THR A 281 14.52 -16.32 1.22
N PHE A 282 14.88 -16.67 2.45
CA PHE A 282 14.52 -15.91 3.65
C PHE A 282 15.71 -15.87 4.63
N PRO A 283 16.14 -14.69 5.08
CA PRO A 283 15.76 -13.36 4.56
C PRO A 283 16.20 -13.17 3.11
N GLN A 284 15.54 -12.28 2.39
CA GLN A 284 15.91 -11.95 1.02
C GLN A 284 17.31 -11.31 0.99
N THR A 285 18.15 -11.72 0.02
CA THR A 285 19.45 -11.13 -0.25
C THR A 285 19.42 -10.29 -1.52
N PRO A 286 20.35 -9.32 -1.71
CA PRO A 286 20.43 -8.57 -2.95
C PRO A 286 20.58 -9.46 -4.20
N GLU A 287 21.37 -10.54 -4.11
CA GLU A 287 21.60 -11.48 -5.22
C GLU A 287 20.32 -12.23 -5.58
N SER A 288 19.60 -12.77 -4.58
CA SER A 288 18.33 -13.47 -4.83
C SER A 288 17.24 -12.51 -5.33
N LEU A 289 17.26 -11.25 -4.88
CA LEU A 289 16.38 -10.20 -5.40
C LEU A 289 16.68 -9.90 -6.86
N GLN A 290 17.97 -9.73 -7.23
CA GLN A 290 18.35 -9.43 -8.60
C GLN A 290 17.87 -10.51 -9.55
N GLU A 291 18.15 -11.78 -9.26
CA GLU A 291 17.74 -12.92 -10.09
C GLU A 291 16.22 -12.99 -10.26
N SER A 292 15.49 -12.94 -9.14
CA SER A 292 14.03 -13.06 -9.15
C SER A 292 13.34 -11.88 -9.81
N THR A 293 13.84 -10.65 -9.59
CA THR A 293 13.31 -9.43 -10.23
C THR A 293 13.55 -9.47 -11.74
N LYS A 294 14.71 -9.95 -12.18
CA LYS A 294 14.99 -10.10 -13.61
C LYS A 294 13.98 -11.04 -14.27
N ILE A 295 13.70 -12.19 -13.66
CA ILE A 295 12.70 -13.14 -14.16
C ILE A 295 11.32 -12.47 -14.25
N LEU A 296 10.88 -11.82 -13.17
CA LEU A 296 9.58 -11.16 -13.09
C LEU A 296 9.43 -10.08 -14.17
N VAL A 297 10.42 -9.21 -14.33
CA VAL A 297 10.37 -8.11 -15.32
C VAL A 297 10.45 -8.65 -16.75
N THR A 298 11.22 -9.70 -16.98
CA THR A 298 11.26 -10.37 -18.31
C THR A 298 9.89 -10.91 -18.69
N GLN A 299 9.18 -11.54 -17.76
CA GLN A 299 7.80 -12.02 -17.99
C GLN A 299 6.83 -10.85 -18.26
N VAL A 300 6.89 -9.81 -17.44
CA VAL A 300 6.07 -8.59 -17.62
C VAL A 300 6.26 -7.99 -19.02
N LEU A 301 7.50 -7.84 -19.47
CA LEU A 301 7.81 -7.29 -20.78
C LEU A 301 7.37 -8.20 -21.93
N ALA A 302 7.43 -9.52 -21.75
CA ALA A 302 6.97 -10.50 -22.74
C ALA A 302 5.44 -10.52 -22.86
N ASP A 303 4.72 -10.55 -21.73
CA ASP A 303 3.25 -10.63 -21.68
C ASP A 303 2.57 -9.34 -22.17
N SER A 304 3.20 -8.18 -21.94
CA SER A 304 2.73 -6.89 -22.44
C SER A 304 3.05 -6.63 -23.91
N SER A 305 3.52 -7.62 -24.66
CA SER A 305 3.94 -7.52 -26.06
C SER A 305 5.02 -6.44 -26.29
N GLY A 306 5.84 -6.18 -25.27
CA GLY A 306 6.94 -5.21 -25.28
C GLY A 306 6.50 -3.74 -25.10
N PHE A 307 5.21 -3.48 -24.91
CA PHE A 307 4.69 -2.10 -24.81
C PHE A 307 4.46 -1.69 -23.34
N VAL A 308 5.54 -1.53 -22.58
CA VAL A 308 5.50 -0.87 -21.27
C VAL A 308 6.28 0.43 -21.41
N ASP A 309 5.61 1.58 -21.20
CA ASP A 309 6.23 2.91 -21.32
C ASP A 309 6.99 3.29 -20.04
N GLU A 310 6.53 2.79 -18.89
CA GLU A 310 7.08 3.14 -17.58
C GLU A 310 7.09 1.93 -16.65
N ILE A 311 8.16 1.80 -15.86
CA ILE A 311 8.26 0.82 -14.77
C ILE A 311 8.47 1.58 -13.48
N TYR A 312 7.53 1.43 -12.55
CA TYR A 312 7.58 1.98 -11.21
C TYR A 312 8.31 1.00 -10.30
N LEU A 313 9.44 1.43 -9.76
CA LEU A 313 10.37 0.64 -8.96
C LEU A 313 9.99 0.62 -7.47
N ALA A 314 10.40 -0.42 -6.77
CA ALA A 314 10.23 -0.55 -5.32
C ALA A 314 11.33 0.15 -4.50
N ALA A 315 12.38 0.62 -5.16
CA ALA A 315 13.55 1.26 -4.53
C ALA A 315 13.16 2.27 -3.45
N ASN A 316 13.73 2.12 -2.26
CA ASN A 316 13.34 2.86 -1.05
C ASN A 316 14.51 3.46 -0.26
N GLY A 317 15.74 3.38 -0.77
CA GLY A 317 16.96 3.88 -0.12
C GLY A 317 17.83 2.79 0.51
N ARG A 318 17.41 1.52 0.45
CA ARG A 318 18.24 0.37 0.86
C ARG A 318 19.22 0.04 -0.25
N LYS A 319 20.38 0.66 -0.21
CA LYS A 319 21.40 0.76 -1.25
C LYS A 319 21.70 -0.54 -2.01
N SER A 320 21.97 -1.63 -1.32
CA SER A 320 22.30 -2.91 -1.95
C SER A 320 21.09 -3.53 -2.68
N PHE A 321 19.91 -3.42 -2.10
CA PHE A 321 18.65 -3.90 -2.68
C PHE A 321 18.21 -3.03 -3.85
N ASP A 322 18.29 -1.70 -3.73
CA ASP A 322 17.94 -0.77 -4.81
C ASP A 322 18.84 -0.99 -6.04
N ARG A 323 20.14 -1.24 -5.82
CA ARG A 323 21.07 -1.56 -6.92
C ARG A 323 20.77 -2.92 -7.56
N ALA A 324 20.45 -3.93 -6.76
CA ALA A 324 20.07 -5.25 -7.26
C ALA A 324 18.80 -5.16 -8.13
N GLU A 325 17.77 -4.45 -7.66
CA GLU A 325 16.56 -4.18 -8.43
C GLU A 325 16.86 -3.45 -9.75
N LEU A 326 17.59 -2.34 -9.68
CA LEU A 326 17.91 -1.54 -10.87
C LEU A 326 18.72 -2.33 -11.90
N THR A 327 19.68 -3.15 -11.45
CA THR A 327 20.48 -4.00 -12.33
C THR A 327 19.59 -5.03 -13.02
N ALA A 328 18.75 -5.72 -12.27
CA ALA A 328 17.81 -6.71 -12.79
C ALA A 328 16.88 -6.14 -13.86
N VAL A 329 16.29 -4.96 -13.57
CA VAL A 329 15.36 -4.29 -14.49
C VAL A 329 16.09 -3.87 -15.78
N LYS A 330 17.29 -3.30 -15.68
CA LYS A 330 18.08 -2.90 -16.86
C LYS A 330 18.51 -4.10 -17.71
N GLU A 331 18.89 -5.20 -17.10
CA GLU A 331 19.20 -6.44 -17.81
C GLU A 331 17.97 -6.96 -18.57
N ALA A 332 16.80 -7.04 -17.92
CA ALA A 332 15.55 -7.47 -18.54
C ALA A 332 15.14 -6.53 -19.69
N GLN A 333 15.26 -5.21 -19.50
CA GLN A 333 15.01 -4.23 -20.56
C GLN A 333 15.94 -4.41 -21.76
N SER A 334 17.24 -4.65 -21.53
CA SER A 334 18.23 -4.87 -22.59
C SER A 334 17.89 -6.12 -23.41
N GLU A 335 17.51 -7.22 -22.76
CA GLU A 335 17.11 -8.46 -23.42
C GLU A 335 15.81 -8.31 -24.22
N ALA A 336 14.83 -7.59 -23.67
CA ALA A 336 13.55 -7.31 -24.32
C ALA A 336 13.60 -6.14 -25.33
N LYS A 337 14.73 -5.41 -25.42
CA LYS A 337 14.87 -4.16 -26.18
C LYS A 337 13.81 -3.11 -25.78
N SER A 338 13.50 -3.04 -24.51
CA SER A 338 12.52 -2.10 -23.93
C SER A 338 13.21 -0.79 -23.55
N GLU A 339 12.58 0.32 -23.90
CA GLU A 339 13.00 1.68 -23.50
C GLU A 339 12.12 2.27 -22.40
N ALA A 340 11.39 1.42 -21.64
CA ALA A 340 10.53 1.87 -20.57
C ALA A 340 11.27 2.76 -19.57
N ARG A 341 10.66 3.89 -19.22
CA ARG A 341 11.24 4.84 -18.27
C ARG A 341 11.11 4.31 -16.85
N LEU A 342 12.18 4.34 -16.07
CA LEU A 342 12.21 3.90 -14.69
C LEU A 342 11.83 5.05 -13.73
N ILE A 343 10.95 4.77 -12.79
CA ILE A 343 10.41 5.74 -11.82
C ILE A 343 10.48 5.12 -10.43
N ALA A 344 10.99 5.86 -9.45
CA ALA A 344 11.08 5.43 -8.06
C ALA A 344 10.19 6.33 -7.16
N PRO A 345 8.91 6.03 -6.98
CA PRO A 345 7.97 6.89 -6.26
C PRO A 345 8.33 7.10 -4.79
N LYS A 346 8.94 6.11 -4.13
CA LYS A 346 9.33 6.20 -2.73
C LYS A 346 10.39 7.28 -2.46
N LYS A 347 11.09 7.76 -3.50
CA LYS A 347 11.92 8.97 -3.42
C LYS A 347 11.12 10.17 -2.91
N TYR A 348 9.87 10.27 -3.28
CA TYR A 348 9.01 11.42 -2.99
C TYR A 348 8.07 11.17 -1.80
N PHE A 349 7.61 9.92 -1.64
CA PHE A 349 6.58 9.57 -0.65
C PHE A 349 7.14 8.85 0.59
N GLY A 350 8.35 8.28 0.52
CA GLY A 350 8.91 7.41 1.54
C GLY A 350 8.36 5.98 1.46
N GLU A 351 8.71 5.16 2.46
CA GLU A 351 8.30 3.76 2.57
C GLU A 351 7.04 3.63 3.42
N SER A 352 5.95 3.24 2.80
CA SER A 352 4.65 3.04 3.45
C SER A 352 4.20 1.58 3.48
N PHE A 353 5.05 0.63 3.08
CA PHE A 353 4.78 -0.81 3.06
C PHE A 353 3.51 -1.17 2.26
N GLU A 354 2.44 -1.61 2.94
CA GLU A 354 1.27 -2.23 2.34
C GLU A 354 0.63 -1.42 1.20
N PRO A 355 0.45 -0.09 1.27
CA PRO A 355 -0.13 0.69 0.17
C PRO A 355 0.87 1.10 -0.92
N SER A 356 2.19 0.88 -0.76
CA SER A 356 3.20 1.48 -1.65
C SER A 356 3.04 1.11 -3.13
N MET A 357 2.73 -0.16 -3.45
CA MET A 357 2.48 -0.57 -4.83
C MET A 357 1.17 0.03 -5.39
N MET A 358 0.13 0.16 -4.56
CA MET A 358 -1.13 0.79 -4.97
C MET A 358 -0.98 2.30 -5.18
N ILE A 359 -0.15 2.98 -4.40
CA ILE A 359 0.23 4.38 -4.64
C ILE A 359 0.88 4.52 -6.01
N SER A 360 1.88 3.69 -6.33
CA SER A 360 2.54 3.68 -7.62
C SER A 360 1.55 3.42 -8.77
N MET A 361 0.62 2.47 -8.58
CA MET A 361 -0.45 2.18 -9.53
C MET A 361 -1.36 3.39 -9.76
N ILE A 362 -1.82 4.08 -8.71
CA ILE A 362 -2.68 5.27 -8.81
C ILE A 362 -1.96 6.42 -9.54
N LEU A 363 -0.69 6.64 -9.24
CA LEU A 363 0.12 7.65 -9.94
C LEU A 363 0.24 7.35 -11.44
N GLY A 364 0.47 6.10 -11.82
CA GLY A 364 0.51 5.65 -13.21
C GLY A 364 -0.84 5.80 -13.90
N LEU A 365 -1.93 5.38 -13.27
CA LEU A 365 -3.30 5.54 -13.78
C LEU A 365 -3.67 7.01 -14.02
N GLU A 366 -3.37 7.91 -13.09
CA GLU A 366 -3.62 9.33 -13.25
C GLU A 366 -2.82 9.93 -14.41
N LYS A 367 -1.61 9.47 -14.61
CA LYS A 367 -0.81 9.90 -15.73
C LYS A 367 -1.38 9.42 -17.07
N LEU A 368 -1.84 8.16 -17.15
CA LEU A 368 -2.56 7.65 -18.33
C LEU A 368 -3.81 8.47 -18.61
N ARG A 369 -4.64 8.75 -17.60
CA ARG A 369 -5.88 9.53 -17.71
C ARG A 369 -5.62 10.94 -18.26
N ARG A 370 -4.60 11.64 -17.76
CA ARG A 370 -4.21 12.98 -18.22
C ARG A 370 -3.68 12.98 -19.64
N SER A 371 -2.93 11.95 -20.03
CA SER A 371 -2.44 11.79 -21.40
C SER A 371 -3.59 11.60 -22.39
N THR A 372 -4.58 10.78 -22.06
CA THR A 372 -5.75 10.54 -22.90
C THR A 372 -6.62 11.80 -23.08
N ALA A 373 -6.79 12.60 -22.02
CA ALA A 373 -7.52 13.86 -22.08
C ALA A 373 -6.86 14.89 -23.01
N ASN A 374 -5.53 14.95 -23.04
CA ASN A 374 -4.78 15.85 -23.92
C ASN A 374 -4.85 15.43 -25.39
N VAL A 375 -4.96 14.14 -25.71
CA VAL A 375 -5.09 13.63 -27.08
C VAL A 375 -6.46 13.93 -27.67
N GLN A 376 -7.53 13.93 -26.87
CA GLN A 376 -8.88 14.29 -27.35
C GLN A 376 -9.01 15.76 -27.78
N THR A 377 -8.08 16.63 -27.37
CA THR A 377 -8.05 18.04 -27.79
C THR A 377 -7.17 18.29 -29.01
N SER A 378 -6.36 17.30 -29.44
CA SER A 378 -5.54 17.37 -30.64
C SER A 378 -6.15 16.54 -31.77
N SER A 379 -6.18 17.08 -32.98
CA SER A 379 -6.79 16.47 -34.18
C SER A 379 -5.97 15.29 -34.76
N GLU A 380 -4.92 14.86 -34.11
CA GLU A 380 -4.12 13.71 -34.51
C GLU A 380 -4.56 12.44 -33.78
N HIS A 381 -5.24 11.56 -34.51
CA HIS A 381 -5.59 10.20 -34.06
C HIS A 381 -4.36 9.30 -34.07
N THR A 382 -3.41 9.52 -33.16
CA THR A 382 -2.42 8.50 -32.86
C THR A 382 -3.05 7.49 -31.90
N LYS A 383 -3.08 6.22 -32.31
CA LYS A 383 -3.45 5.07 -31.47
C LYS A 383 -2.33 4.84 -30.43
N ASP A 384 -2.20 5.72 -29.47
CA ASP A 384 -1.23 5.54 -28.40
C ASP A 384 -1.83 4.64 -27.32
N GLN A 385 -1.69 3.34 -27.51
CA GLN A 385 -1.83 2.40 -26.39
C GLN A 385 -0.66 2.66 -25.44
N ARG A 386 -0.95 3.10 -24.24
CA ARG A 386 0.03 3.35 -23.19
C ARG A 386 -0.19 2.40 -22.05
N SER A 387 0.91 1.94 -21.48
CA SER A 387 0.87 1.06 -20.31
C SER A 387 2.04 1.34 -19.36
N PHE A 388 1.89 0.88 -18.14
CA PHE A 388 2.95 0.90 -17.15
C PHE A 388 2.93 -0.36 -16.32
N ALA A 389 4.09 -0.68 -15.75
CA ALA A 389 4.25 -1.73 -14.77
C ALA A 389 4.65 -1.14 -13.41
N VAL A 390 4.18 -1.75 -12.33
CA VAL A 390 4.66 -1.53 -10.97
C VAL A 390 5.30 -2.81 -10.51
N ILE A 391 6.52 -2.74 -10.01
CA ILE A 391 7.19 -3.89 -9.39
C ILE A 391 7.34 -3.66 -7.89
N GLY A 392 7.28 -4.74 -7.12
CA GLY A 392 7.40 -4.72 -5.68
C GLY A 392 8.14 -5.94 -5.17
N HIS A 393 8.84 -5.76 -4.07
CA HIS A 393 9.51 -6.84 -3.34
C HIS A 393 9.55 -6.49 -1.85
N ASN A 394 9.81 -7.49 -1.01
CA ASN A 394 9.92 -7.31 0.43
C ASN A 394 11.05 -8.16 1.04
N LEU A 395 11.30 -7.97 2.34
CA LEU A 395 12.37 -8.66 3.08
C LEU A 395 12.16 -10.17 3.23
N VAL A 396 10.92 -10.64 3.13
CA VAL A 396 10.60 -12.06 3.26
C VAL A 396 10.66 -12.81 1.94
N GLY A 397 11.12 -12.14 0.88
CA GLY A 397 11.36 -12.76 -0.42
C GLY A 397 10.15 -12.81 -1.34
N SER A 398 9.05 -12.14 -1.00
CA SER A 398 7.92 -12.00 -1.93
C SER A 398 8.22 -10.94 -2.98
N LEU A 399 7.76 -11.20 -4.21
CA LEU A 399 7.79 -10.29 -5.34
C LEU A 399 6.40 -10.15 -5.94
N ALA A 400 6.14 -9.03 -6.56
CA ALA A 400 4.89 -8.82 -7.28
C ALA A 400 5.09 -7.84 -8.44
N SER A 401 4.23 -7.97 -9.47
CA SER A 401 4.07 -6.98 -10.51
C SER A 401 2.60 -6.66 -10.77
N ILE A 402 2.34 -5.43 -11.16
CA ILE A 402 1.02 -4.95 -11.59
C ILE A 402 1.23 -4.27 -12.94
N VAL A 403 0.44 -4.63 -13.96
CA VAL A 403 0.46 -3.98 -15.26
C VAL A 403 -0.90 -3.36 -15.53
N CYS A 404 -0.87 -2.09 -15.92
CA CYS A 404 -2.08 -1.35 -16.28
C CYS A 404 -1.89 -0.64 -17.62
N SER A 405 -3.00 -0.50 -18.37
CA SER A 405 -3.06 0.22 -19.63
C SER A 405 -4.26 1.15 -19.70
N ASN A 406 -4.29 1.98 -20.74
CA ASN A 406 -5.42 2.86 -21.06
C ASN A 406 -6.53 2.18 -21.90
N ARG A 407 -6.41 0.87 -22.13
CA ARG A 407 -7.37 0.08 -22.95
C ARG A 407 -7.54 -1.34 -22.47
#